data_037637b2d027b91209ed106c4adf0336
#
_entry.id   037637b2d027b91209ed106c4adf0336
#
_cell.length_a   1.000
_cell.length_b   1.000
_cell.length_c   1.000
_cell.angle_alpha   90.00
_cell.angle_beta   90.00
_cell.angle_gamma   90.00
#
_symmetry.space_group_name_H-M   'P 1'
#
loop_
_entity.id
_entity.type
_entity.pdbx_description
1 polymer ?
#
loop_
_entity_poly.entity_id
_entity_poly.type
_entity_poly.pdbx_seq_one_letter_code
_entity_poly.pdbx_strand_id
1 'polypeptide(L)'
;GRTDNGTVETLSTSGSLWSGYHAQDIRTMFFELLRSAKTSIRISAFSMGPTNPDTKEFFQIIENKLLGHKKINMIVNDDENIHDDSRKKLNRLQNRFPESDDPLVGSLSLRYFNPFRKGKKKMILHSKIAVVDRKYALIGSANISRNALLHNYEIMLKIKGKSVSRIDDMLRELSHAIKHGDAY
;
A
#
# COMPACT_ATOMS: atom_id res chain seq x y z
N GLY A 1 -1.36 -14.22 -30.66
CA GLY A 1 -2.29 -13.73 -29.66
C GLY A 1 -1.65 -12.60 -28.87
N ARG A 2 -2.27 -11.39 -28.85
CA ARG A 2 -1.85 -10.30 -27.97
C ARG A 2 -1.95 -10.83 -26.53
N THR A 3 -0.83 -10.99 -25.85
CA THR A 3 -0.82 -11.22 -24.41
C THR A 3 -1.27 -9.93 -23.74
N ASP A 4 -2.45 -9.92 -23.15
CA ASP A 4 -2.91 -8.79 -22.30
C ASP A 4 -2.03 -8.74 -21.06
N ASN A 5 -0.95 -7.97 -21.14
CA ASN A 5 0.04 -7.85 -20.07
C ASN A 5 -0.39 -6.87 -18.96
N GLY A 6 -1.37 -6.06 -19.24
CA GLY A 6 -1.88 -5.03 -18.33
C GLY A 6 -2.18 -3.73 -19.08
N THR A 7 -3.17 -3.00 -18.59
CA THR A 7 -3.62 -1.73 -19.16
C THR A 7 -3.59 -0.65 -18.09
N VAL A 8 -3.08 0.52 -18.44
CA VAL A 8 -3.25 1.72 -17.63
C VAL A 8 -4.69 2.19 -17.79
N GLU A 9 -5.44 2.25 -16.69
CA GLU A 9 -6.83 2.74 -16.68
C GLU A 9 -6.90 4.23 -16.42
N THR A 10 -6.09 4.72 -15.50
CA THR A 10 -6.18 6.12 -15.08
C THR A 10 -4.80 6.63 -14.69
N LEU A 11 -4.50 7.84 -15.11
CA LEU A 11 -3.42 8.66 -14.61
C LEU A 11 -3.98 9.55 -13.48
N SER A 12 -3.28 9.62 -12.36
CA SER A 12 -3.56 10.58 -11.31
C SER A 12 -2.33 11.38 -10.93
N THR A 13 -2.56 12.61 -10.53
CA THR A 13 -1.51 13.55 -10.17
C THR A 13 -1.86 14.32 -8.91
N SER A 14 -0.85 14.85 -8.25
CA SER A 14 -0.97 15.89 -7.24
C SER A 14 -0.05 17.06 -7.58
N GLY A 15 -0.17 18.16 -6.86
CA GLY A 15 0.57 19.39 -7.15
C GLY A 15 -0.22 20.37 -8.02
N SER A 16 -0.17 21.65 -7.67
CA SER A 16 -1.07 22.70 -8.19
C SER A 16 -0.99 22.91 -9.71
N LEU A 17 0.19 22.75 -10.32
CA LEU A 17 0.33 22.95 -11.77
C LEU A 17 -0.24 21.79 -12.59
N TRP A 18 -0.40 20.61 -12.01
CA TRP A 18 -0.87 19.43 -12.73
C TRP A 18 -2.38 19.18 -12.61
N SER A 19 -3.07 19.93 -11.76
CA SER A 19 -4.51 19.79 -11.53
C SER A 19 -5.40 20.04 -12.77
N GLY A 20 -4.86 20.67 -13.83
CA GLY A 20 -5.59 20.95 -15.08
C GLY A 20 -5.41 19.92 -16.20
N TYR A 21 -4.61 18.88 -16.03
CA TYR A 21 -4.22 17.95 -17.11
C TYR A 21 -5.14 16.73 -17.26
N HIS A 22 -6.44 16.86 -17.01
CA HIS A 22 -7.43 15.75 -17.11
C HIS A 22 -7.04 14.50 -16.32
N ALA A 23 -6.16 14.65 -15.34
CA ALA A 23 -5.77 13.59 -14.42
C ALA A 23 -6.65 13.62 -13.18
N GLN A 24 -6.94 12.44 -12.65
CA GLN A 24 -7.65 12.34 -11.38
C GLN A 24 -6.73 12.77 -10.24
N ASP A 25 -7.30 13.33 -9.19
CA ASP A 25 -6.58 13.63 -7.95
C ASP A 25 -6.10 12.33 -7.27
N ILE A 26 -4.82 12.28 -6.88
CA ILE A 26 -4.20 11.07 -6.29
C ILE A 26 -4.92 10.65 -5.01
N ARG A 27 -5.23 11.60 -4.13
CA ARG A 27 -5.90 11.32 -2.87
C ARG A 27 -7.25 10.64 -3.10
N THR A 28 -8.04 11.21 -3.99
CA THR A 28 -9.35 10.67 -4.38
C THR A 28 -9.21 9.27 -4.94
N MET A 29 -8.36 9.07 -5.94
CA MET A 29 -8.14 7.75 -6.56
C MET A 29 -7.64 6.72 -5.56
N PHE A 30 -6.69 7.06 -4.71
CA PHE A 30 -6.14 6.15 -3.71
C PHE A 30 -7.22 5.65 -2.74
N PHE A 31 -7.99 6.56 -2.17
CA PHE A 31 -9.03 6.18 -1.22
C PHE A 31 -10.22 5.46 -1.87
N GLU A 32 -10.64 5.87 -3.07
CA GLU A 32 -11.67 5.15 -3.83
C GLU A 32 -11.22 3.71 -4.15
N LEU A 33 -9.97 3.53 -4.57
CA LEU A 33 -9.44 2.20 -4.84
C LEU A 33 -9.46 1.32 -3.58
N LEU A 34 -8.99 1.83 -2.42
CA LEU A 34 -9.03 1.07 -1.17
C LEU A 34 -10.46 0.75 -0.73
N ARG A 35 -11.40 1.71 -0.87
CA ARG A 35 -12.81 1.50 -0.55
C ARG A 35 -13.48 0.47 -1.45
N SER A 36 -13.03 0.32 -2.69
CA SER A 36 -13.59 -0.64 -3.65
C SER A 36 -13.26 -2.10 -3.33
N ALA A 37 -12.29 -2.35 -2.45
CA ALA A 37 -11.84 -3.70 -2.10
C ALA A 37 -12.98 -4.59 -1.58
N LYS A 38 -13.15 -5.76 -2.20
CA LYS A 38 -14.16 -6.76 -1.85
C LYS A 38 -13.58 -7.95 -1.08
N THR A 39 -12.31 -8.27 -1.30
CA THR A 39 -11.65 -9.45 -0.72
C THR A 39 -10.34 -9.11 -0.03
N SER A 40 -9.45 -8.36 -0.70
CA SER A 40 -8.10 -8.15 -0.20
C SER A 40 -7.48 -6.81 -0.61
N ILE A 41 -6.58 -6.34 0.24
CA ILE A 41 -5.70 -5.19 -0.04
C ILE A 41 -4.27 -5.61 0.29
N ARG A 42 -3.33 -5.33 -0.63
CA ARG A 42 -1.90 -5.47 -0.37
C ARG A 42 -1.20 -4.15 -0.63
N ILE A 43 -0.39 -3.71 0.32
CA ILE A 43 0.29 -2.41 0.27
C ILE A 43 1.78 -2.62 0.52
N SER A 44 2.59 -1.97 -0.32
CA SER A 44 4.01 -1.73 -0.07
C SER A 44 4.20 -0.22 0.07
N ALA A 45 4.66 0.23 1.23
CA ALA A 45 4.81 1.64 1.54
C ALA A 45 6.22 1.97 2.01
N PHE A 46 6.88 2.89 1.28
CA PHE A 46 8.18 3.42 1.69
C PHE A 46 8.06 4.33 2.91
N SER A 47 7.07 5.22 2.92
CA SER A 47 6.90 6.22 3.98
C SER A 47 5.42 6.39 4.34
N MET A 48 5.18 6.60 5.63
CA MET A 48 3.87 6.97 6.18
C MET A 48 4.03 8.15 7.12
N GLY A 49 3.28 9.20 6.87
CA GLY A 49 3.34 10.45 7.62
C GLY A 49 2.71 10.36 9.03
N PRO A 50 2.78 11.49 9.78
CA PRO A 50 2.14 11.61 11.08
C PRO A 50 0.61 11.59 10.98
N THR A 51 -0.05 11.51 12.11
CA THR A 51 -1.51 11.61 12.19
C THR A 51 -2.00 12.98 11.71
N ASN A 52 -2.77 12.99 10.65
CA ASN A 52 -3.47 14.12 10.04
C ASN A 52 -4.78 13.62 9.42
N PRO A 53 -5.66 14.47 8.84
CA PRO A 53 -6.93 14.02 8.26
C PRO A 53 -6.76 12.89 7.23
N ASP A 54 -5.75 12.95 6.36
CA ASP A 54 -5.56 11.96 5.30
C ASP A 54 -5.06 10.61 5.82
N THR A 55 -4.10 10.62 6.74
CA THR A 55 -3.66 9.38 7.40
C THR A 55 -4.73 8.79 8.31
N LYS A 56 -5.57 9.63 8.94
CA LYS A 56 -6.75 9.15 9.69
C LYS A 56 -7.74 8.46 8.76
N GLU A 57 -8.04 9.05 7.61
CA GLU A 57 -8.92 8.47 6.60
C GLU A 57 -8.38 7.13 6.09
N PHE A 58 -7.08 7.05 5.80
CA PHE A 58 -6.42 5.81 5.44
C PHE A 58 -6.68 4.71 6.49
N PHE A 59 -6.35 4.99 7.76
CA PHE A 59 -6.53 4.01 8.83
C PHE A 59 -7.99 3.63 9.06
N GLN A 60 -8.93 4.57 8.91
CA GLN A 60 -10.36 4.30 8.97
C GLN A 60 -10.80 3.32 7.88
N ILE A 61 -10.34 3.53 6.65
CA ILE A 61 -10.65 2.62 5.53
C ILE A 61 -10.10 1.22 5.83
N ILE A 62 -8.83 1.12 6.26
CA ILE A 62 -8.19 -0.16 6.60
C ILE A 62 -8.98 -0.87 7.71
N GLU A 63 -9.31 -0.19 8.81
CA GLU A 63 -10.07 -0.76 9.92
C GLU A 63 -11.46 -1.23 9.49
N ASN A 64 -12.18 -0.44 8.68
CA ASN A 64 -13.49 -0.81 8.16
C ASN A 64 -13.41 -2.05 7.25
N LYS A 65 -12.34 -2.19 6.45
CA LYS A 65 -12.14 -3.38 5.63
C LYS A 65 -11.83 -4.61 6.49
N LEU A 66 -11.07 -4.47 7.55
CA LEU A 66 -10.81 -5.55 8.51
C LEU A 66 -12.09 -5.97 9.25
N LEU A 67 -12.91 -5.02 9.70
CA LEU A 67 -14.22 -5.29 10.29
C LEU A 67 -15.17 -5.98 9.30
N GLY A 68 -15.05 -5.67 8.01
CA GLY A 68 -15.77 -6.34 6.92
C GLY A 68 -15.13 -7.66 6.44
N HIS A 69 -14.28 -8.29 7.26
CA HIS A 69 -13.65 -9.60 7.00
C HIS A 69 -12.71 -9.63 5.78
N LYS A 70 -12.07 -8.50 5.43
CA LYS A 70 -11.11 -8.47 4.33
C LYS A 70 -9.70 -8.84 4.80
N LYS A 71 -8.91 -9.39 3.88
CA LYS A 71 -7.51 -9.73 4.12
C LYS A 71 -6.63 -8.56 3.72
N ILE A 72 -5.85 -8.05 4.66
CA ILE A 72 -4.93 -6.94 4.40
C ILE A 72 -3.51 -7.41 4.65
N ASN A 73 -2.62 -7.12 3.71
CA ASN A 73 -1.20 -7.36 3.85
C ASN A 73 -0.45 -6.05 3.62
N MET A 74 0.41 -5.68 4.54
CA MET A 74 1.21 -4.47 4.47
C MET A 74 2.68 -4.78 4.70
N ILE A 75 3.53 -4.24 3.83
CA ILE A 75 4.98 -4.24 3.97
C ILE A 75 5.42 -2.77 4.09
N VAL A 76 6.07 -2.42 5.17
CA VAL A 76 6.55 -1.07 5.45
C VAL A 76 8.00 -1.10 5.91
N ASN A 77 8.74 0.00 5.73
CA ASN A 77 10.09 0.09 6.27
C ASN A 77 10.09 0.07 7.81
N ASP A 78 11.16 -0.48 8.37
CA ASP A 78 11.46 -0.42 9.81
C ASP A 78 12.51 0.66 10.09
N ASP A 79 12.20 1.90 9.75
CA ASP A 79 13.07 3.06 9.92
C ASP A 79 12.25 4.35 10.15
N GLU A 80 12.93 5.50 10.15
CA GLU A 80 12.34 6.83 10.37
C GLU A 80 11.33 7.28 9.29
N ASN A 81 11.27 6.59 8.14
CA ASN A 81 10.29 6.91 7.10
C ASN A 81 8.84 6.55 7.49
N ILE A 82 8.67 5.74 8.53
CA ILE A 82 7.38 5.45 9.12
C ILE A 82 7.25 6.22 10.43
N HIS A 83 6.42 7.25 10.42
CA HIS A 83 6.20 8.08 11.62
C HIS A 83 5.65 7.26 12.79
N ASP A 84 6.09 7.55 14.00
CA ASP A 84 5.75 6.79 15.22
C ASP A 84 4.24 6.64 15.43
N ASP A 85 3.45 7.67 15.17
CA ASP A 85 1.99 7.60 15.29
C ASP A 85 1.38 6.56 14.34
N SER A 86 1.88 6.51 13.10
CA SER A 86 1.44 5.55 12.11
C SER A 86 1.88 4.13 12.48
N ARG A 87 3.12 3.97 12.97
CA ARG A 87 3.64 2.70 13.49
C ARG A 87 2.78 2.18 14.66
N LYS A 88 2.48 3.03 15.63
CA LYS A 88 1.61 2.67 16.77
C LYS A 88 0.22 2.23 16.32
N LYS A 89 -0.36 2.91 15.33
CA LYS A 89 -1.68 2.53 14.77
C LYS A 89 -1.64 1.21 14.02
N LEU A 90 -0.63 0.97 13.19
CA LEU A 90 -0.44 -0.30 12.49
C LEU A 90 -0.34 -1.46 13.49
N ASN A 91 0.49 -1.33 14.51
CA ASN A 91 0.65 -2.35 15.54
C ASN A 91 -0.64 -2.63 16.32
N ARG A 92 -1.42 -1.58 16.66
CA ARG A 92 -2.73 -1.75 17.30
C ARG A 92 -3.71 -2.51 16.41
N LEU A 93 -3.74 -2.19 15.11
CA LEU A 93 -4.60 -2.90 14.16
C LEU A 93 -4.17 -4.35 14.00
N GLN A 94 -2.88 -4.64 13.93
CA GLN A 94 -2.37 -6.01 13.86
C GLN A 94 -2.73 -6.82 15.11
N ASN A 95 -2.60 -6.22 16.30
CA ASN A 95 -2.98 -6.90 17.54
C ASN A 95 -4.49 -7.19 17.62
N ARG A 96 -5.32 -6.28 17.08
CA ARG A 96 -6.79 -6.46 17.04
C ARG A 96 -7.24 -7.43 15.96
N PHE A 97 -6.55 -7.47 14.84
CA PHE A 97 -6.86 -8.30 13.68
C PHE A 97 -5.63 -9.12 13.29
N PRO A 98 -5.23 -10.11 14.12
CA PRO A 98 -4.03 -10.89 13.86
C PRO A 98 -4.13 -11.65 12.55
N GLU A 99 -2.98 -12.06 12.01
CA GLU A 99 -2.90 -12.86 10.80
C GLU A 99 -3.71 -14.16 10.95
N SER A 100 -4.60 -14.43 10.00
CA SER A 100 -5.48 -15.59 10.01
C SER A 100 -5.83 -16.01 8.59
N ASP A 101 -5.84 -17.31 8.36
CA ASP A 101 -6.28 -17.91 7.08
C ASP A 101 -7.81 -18.14 7.04
N ASP A 102 -8.52 -17.97 8.16
CA ASP A 102 -9.97 -18.09 8.22
C ASP A 102 -10.62 -17.00 7.34
N PRO A 103 -11.38 -17.37 6.29
CA PRO A 103 -12.02 -16.41 5.40
C PRO A 103 -13.11 -15.56 6.07
N LEU A 104 -13.62 -16.01 7.22
CA LEU A 104 -14.72 -15.34 7.94
C LEU A 104 -14.24 -14.25 8.90
N VAL A 105 -12.93 -14.07 9.05
CA VAL A 105 -12.38 -13.01 9.91
C VAL A 105 -11.51 -12.06 9.12
N GLY A 106 -11.56 -10.77 9.45
CA GLY A 106 -10.60 -9.80 8.92
C GLY A 106 -9.22 -10.04 9.53
N SER A 107 -8.18 -9.96 8.73
CA SER A 107 -6.82 -10.16 9.22
C SER A 107 -5.83 -9.20 8.58
N LEU A 108 -4.89 -8.72 9.38
CA LEU A 108 -3.78 -7.87 8.97
C LEU A 108 -2.46 -8.64 9.09
N SER A 109 -1.84 -8.91 7.95
CA SER A 109 -0.45 -9.36 7.89
C SER A 109 0.45 -8.14 7.73
N LEU A 110 1.09 -7.71 8.80
CA LEU A 110 2.02 -6.58 8.80
C LEU A 110 3.46 -7.10 8.84
N ARG A 111 4.29 -6.59 7.93
CA ARG A 111 5.72 -6.90 7.86
C ARG A 111 6.53 -5.62 7.89
N TYR A 112 7.55 -5.61 8.69
CA TYR A 112 8.54 -4.55 8.75
C TYR A 112 9.79 -4.98 7.99
N PHE A 113 10.12 -4.25 6.94
CA PHE A 113 11.34 -4.45 6.17
C PHE A 113 12.49 -3.71 6.84
N ASN A 114 13.47 -4.45 7.37
CA ASN A 114 14.60 -3.84 8.04
C ASN A 114 15.75 -3.55 7.06
N PRO A 115 16.05 -2.27 6.77
CA PRO A 115 17.12 -1.91 5.85
C PRO A 115 18.53 -2.07 6.42
N PHE A 116 18.67 -2.33 7.73
CA PHE A 116 19.95 -2.32 8.46
C PHE A 116 20.42 -3.70 8.92
N ARG A 117 20.09 -4.76 8.23
CA ARG A 117 20.53 -6.10 8.63
C ARG A 117 22.05 -6.18 8.70
N LYS A 118 22.58 -6.68 9.85
CA LYS A 118 24.02 -6.80 10.16
C LYS A 118 24.85 -7.34 8.99
N GLY A 119 25.92 -6.61 8.64
CA GLY A 119 26.94 -7.06 7.68
C GLY A 119 26.56 -6.96 6.20
N LYS A 120 25.40 -6.39 5.85
CA LYS A 120 24.97 -6.22 4.46
C LYS A 120 24.80 -4.76 4.08
N LYS A 121 24.88 -4.48 2.77
CA LYS A 121 24.60 -3.17 2.20
C LYS A 121 23.18 -2.76 2.56
N LYS A 122 23.01 -1.49 2.98
CA LYS A 122 21.69 -0.92 3.23
C LYS A 122 20.81 -1.05 1.98
N MET A 123 19.67 -1.71 2.13
CA MET A 123 18.61 -1.76 1.12
C MET A 123 17.36 -1.14 1.70
N ILE A 124 16.56 -0.50 0.86
CA ILE A 124 15.31 0.12 1.28
C ILE A 124 14.15 -0.41 0.45
N LEU A 125 13.01 -0.57 1.05
CA LEU A 125 11.76 -0.81 0.37
C LEU A 125 11.24 0.53 -0.16
N HIS A 126 11.57 0.87 -1.41
CA HIS A 126 11.19 2.18 -1.98
C HIS A 126 9.91 2.14 -2.84
N SER A 127 9.23 1.00 -2.89
CA SER A 127 7.99 0.84 -3.65
C SER A 127 6.80 1.56 -2.98
N LYS A 128 5.93 2.14 -3.79
CA LYS A 128 4.67 2.75 -3.40
C LYS A 128 3.60 2.09 -4.25
N ILE A 129 3.01 1.03 -3.70
CA ILE A 129 2.11 0.14 -4.43
C ILE A 129 0.91 -0.18 -3.54
N ALA A 130 -0.28 -0.11 -4.11
CA ALA A 130 -1.48 -0.68 -3.51
C ALA A 130 -2.14 -1.62 -4.53
N VAL A 131 -2.34 -2.87 -4.17
CA VAL A 131 -3.08 -3.87 -4.97
C VAL A 131 -4.40 -4.16 -4.29
N VAL A 132 -5.48 -4.14 -5.07
CA VAL A 132 -6.83 -4.44 -4.59
C VAL A 132 -7.40 -5.63 -5.36
N ASP A 133 -7.84 -6.65 -4.60
CA ASP A 133 -8.51 -7.85 -5.10
C ASP A 133 -7.73 -8.60 -6.21
N ARG A 134 -6.40 -8.40 -6.29
CA ARG A 134 -5.55 -8.90 -7.39
C ARG A 134 -5.99 -8.43 -8.79
N LYS A 135 -6.87 -7.43 -8.86
CA LYS A 135 -7.46 -6.92 -10.11
C LYS A 135 -6.92 -5.56 -10.52
N TYR A 136 -6.69 -4.71 -9.54
CA TYR A 136 -6.22 -3.35 -9.73
C TYR A 136 -4.98 -3.09 -8.90
N ALA A 137 -4.03 -2.35 -9.46
CA ALA A 137 -2.91 -1.81 -8.72
C ALA A 137 -2.77 -0.32 -8.98
N LEU A 138 -2.43 0.41 -7.93
CA LEU A 138 -1.99 1.80 -7.99
C LEU A 138 -0.50 1.83 -7.71
N ILE A 139 0.29 2.37 -8.64
CA ILE A 139 1.74 2.38 -8.61
C ILE A 139 2.25 3.76 -9.01
N GLY A 140 3.23 4.27 -8.29
CA GLY A 140 3.86 5.54 -8.65
C GLY A 140 4.79 6.08 -7.57
N SER A 141 4.84 7.41 -7.45
CA SER A 141 5.78 8.09 -6.59
C SER A 141 5.22 8.48 -5.22
N ALA A 142 3.89 8.57 -5.06
CA ALA A 142 3.27 9.12 -3.86
C ALA A 142 3.37 8.18 -2.64
N ASN A 143 3.84 8.73 -1.53
CA ASN A 143 3.83 8.11 -0.21
C ASN A 143 2.45 8.24 0.47
N ILE A 144 2.22 7.51 1.55
CA ILE A 144 1.01 7.66 2.38
C ILE A 144 1.23 8.81 3.36
N SER A 145 1.22 10.03 2.83
CA SER A 145 1.37 11.26 3.59
C SER A 145 0.54 12.37 2.96
N ARG A 146 0.14 13.37 3.77
CA ARG A 146 -0.62 14.51 3.29
C ARG A 146 0.08 15.23 2.14
N ASN A 147 1.39 15.46 2.28
CA ASN A 147 2.15 16.19 1.24
C ASN A 147 2.16 15.42 -0.08
N ALA A 148 2.40 14.12 -0.07
CA ALA A 148 2.42 13.31 -1.29
C ALA A 148 1.02 13.20 -1.93
N LEU A 149 -0.04 13.08 -1.12
CA LEU A 149 -1.40 12.94 -1.64
C LEU A 149 -1.99 14.24 -2.19
N LEU A 150 -1.54 15.42 -1.74
CA LEU A 150 -2.16 16.71 -2.06
C LEU A 150 -1.23 17.78 -2.63
N HIS A 151 0.02 17.86 -2.17
CA HIS A 151 0.85 19.05 -2.38
C HIS A 151 2.08 18.82 -3.24
N ASN A 152 2.76 17.66 -3.08
CA ASN A 152 3.92 17.35 -3.89
C ASN A 152 3.52 17.11 -5.35
N TYR A 153 4.48 17.25 -6.27
CA TYR A 153 4.30 16.82 -7.64
C TYR A 153 4.53 15.32 -7.75
N GLU A 154 3.44 14.55 -7.73
CA GLU A 154 3.45 13.09 -7.74
C GLU A 154 2.63 12.57 -8.92
N ILE A 155 2.99 11.38 -9.39
CA ILE A 155 2.26 10.66 -10.43
C ILE A 155 1.95 9.26 -9.93
N MET A 156 0.71 8.82 -10.09
CA MET A 156 0.27 7.47 -9.83
C MET A 156 -0.50 6.92 -11.05
N LEU A 157 -0.26 5.67 -11.37
CA LEU A 157 -0.96 4.95 -12.42
C LEU A 157 -1.83 3.86 -11.80
N LYS A 158 -3.12 3.88 -12.13
CA LYS A 158 -4.00 2.75 -11.87
C LYS A 158 -3.97 1.81 -13.05
N ILE A 159 -3.60 0.57 -12.81
CA ILE A 159 -3.48 -0.48 -13.82
C ILE A 159 -4.38 -1.66 -13.52
N LYS A 160 -4.74 -2.42 -14.56
CA LYS A 160 -5.43 -3.71 -14.49
C LYS A 160 -4.77 -4.74 -15.42
N GLY A 161 -5.18 -6.01 -15.28
CA GLY A 161 -4.71 -7.09 -16.14
C GLY A 161 -3.68 -8.00 -15.49
N LYS A 162 -3.05 -8.87 -16.28
CA LYS A 162 -2.13 -9.92 -15.77
C LYS A 162 -0.94 -9.38 -14.97
N SER A 163 -0.45 -8.19 -15.29
CA SER A 163 0.65 -7.56 -14.56
C SER A 163 0.29 -7.32 -13.09
N VAL A 164 -0.98 -7.05 -12.77
CA VAL A 164 -1.42 -6.85 -11.38
C VAL A 164 -1.26 -8.11 -10.55
N SER A 165 -1.64 -9.28 -11.10
CA SER A 165 -1.46 -10.56 -10.40
C SER A 165 0.02 -10.85 -10.14
N ARG A 166 0.90 -10.56 -11.11
CA ARG A 166 2.35 -10.71 -10.93
C ARG A 166 2.91 -9.80 -9.84
N ILE A 167 2.46 -8.54 -9.80
CA ILE A 167 2.85 -7.59 -8.74
C ILE A 167 2.38 -8.08 -7.37
N ASP A 168 1.14 -8.57 -7.29
CA ASP A 168 0.60 -9.15 -6.05
C ASP A 168 1.43 -10.36 -5.59
N ASP A 169 1.80 -11.25 -6.50
CA ASP A 169 2.63 -12.41 -6.21
C ASP A 169 4.03 -12.00 -5.72
N MET A 170 4.68 -11.02 -6.37
CA MET A 170 5.97 -10.48 -5.92
C MET A 170 5.90 -9.90 -4.49
N LEU A 171 4.86 -9.14 -4.17
CA LEU A 171 4.68 -8.58 -2.82
C LEU A 171 4.37 -9.68 -1.81
N ARG A 172 3.66 -10.74 -2.19
CA ARG A 172 3.40 -11.90 -1.34
C ARG A 172 4.68 -12.66 -1.03
N GLU A 173 5.50 -12.92 -2.04
CA GLU A 173 6.81 -13.55 -1.86
C GLU A 173 7.71 -12.74 -0.95
N LEU A 174 7.79 -11.43 -1.15
CA LEU A 174 8.57 -10.54 -0.27
C LEU A 174 8.04 -10.60 1.18
N SER A 175 6.73 -10.53 1.38
CA SER A 175 6.11 -10.62 2.71
C SER A 175 6.44 -11.96 3.39
N HIS A 176 6.42 -13.06 2.64
CA HIS A 176 6.78 -14.39 3.13
C HIS A 176 8.26 -14.46 3.50
N ALA A 177 9.14 -13.99 2.64
CA ALA A 177 10.58 -13.98 2.88
C ALA A 177 10.96 -13.14 4.13
N ILE A 178 10.30 -11.99 4.36
CA ILE A 178 10.50 -11.20 5.59
C ILE A 178 10.04 -12.00 6.83
N LYS A 179 8.89 -12.68 6.76
CA LYS A 179 8.35 -13.49 7.87
C LYS A 179 9.31 -14.59 8.29
N HIS A 180 9.98 -15.24 7.35
CA HIS A 180 10.88 -16.36 7.59
C HIS A 180 12.36 -15.97 7.74
N GLY A 181 12.67 -14.67 7.68
CA GLY A 181 14.04 -14.17 7.81
C GLY A 181 14.90 -14.40 6.57
N ASP A 182 14.31 -14.80 5.44
CA ASP A 182 15.01 -15.08 4.19
C ASP A 182 15.21 -13.80 3.36
N ALA A 183 14.34 -12.80 3.57
CA ALA A 183 14.51 -11.46 3.04
C ALA A 183 14.95 -10.49 4.14
N TYR A 184 15.72 -9.53 3.73
CA TYR A 184 16.43 -8.50 4.49
C TYR A 184 15.60 -7.71 5.50
#